data_0369ab447f1bb143eb81e06b9cc7bce6
#
_entry.id   0369ab447f1bb143eb81e06b9cc7bce6
#
_cell.length_a   1.000
_cell.length_b   1.000
_cell.length_c   1.000
_cell.angle_alpha   90.00
_cell.angle_beta   90.00
_cell.angle_gamma   90.00
#
_symmetry.space_group_name_H-M   'P 1'
#
loop_
_entity.id
_entity.type
_entity.pdbx_description
1 polymer ?
#
loop_
_entity_poly.entity_id
_entity_poly.type
_entity_poly.pdbx_seq_one_letter_code
_entity_poly.pdbx_strand_id
1 'polypeptide(L)'
;IVYGLCQALVRNYLNNVGLGKDIQPPIIFQGGVAFNRGIVKALQEELGTEVIVPPHHEVMGAIGAALLVHEEMVNSQNESRFKGFRVSEIKYHTSSFECQACPILCEIAQLSVDSQVLARWGGRCDLWERSISNYE
;
A
#
# COMPACT_ATOMS: atom_id res chain seq x y z
N ILE A 1 13.52 3.17 29.43
CA ILE A 1 14.22 2.85 28.16
C ILE A 1 13.22 2.79 27.00
N VAL A 2 12.18 1.94 27.07
CA VAL A 2 11.21 1.76 25.95
C VAL A 2 10.52 3.07 25.54
N TYR A 3 10.06 3.86 26.52
CA TYR A 3 9.43 5.14 26.23
C TYR A 3 10.40 6.15 25.60
N GLY A 4 11.66 6.17 26.03
CA GLY A 4 12.69 7.01 25.39
C GLY A 4 12.92 6.68 23.92
N LEU A 5 12.76 5.41 23.52
CA LEU A 5 12.79 5.02 22.10
C LEU A 5 11.58 5.59 21.33
N CYS A 6 10.40 5.60 21.94
CA CYS A 6 9.21 6.23 21.34
C CYS A 6 9.45 7.73 21.12
N GLN A 7 9.99 8.43 22.11
CA GLN A 7 10.32 9.85 22.00
C GLN A 7 11.36 10.11 20.91
N ALA A 8 12.44 9.31 20.86
CA ALA A 8 13.47 9.45 19.84
C ALA A 8 12.91 9.22 18.42
N LEU A 9 12.05 8.22 18.25
CA LEU A 9 11.41 7.94 16.97
C LEU A 9 10.49 9.08 16.53
N VAL A 10 9.70 9.63 17.44
CA VAL A 10 8.80 10.76 17.15
C VAL A 10 9.60 12.00 16.77
N ARG A 11 10.66 12.33 17.48
CA ARG A 11 11.54 13.47 17.13
C ARG A 11 12.17 13.29 15.76
N ASN A 12 12.66 12.09 15.48
CA ASN A 12 13.23 11.79 14.16
C ASN A 12 12.16 11.93 13.06
N TYR A 13 10.96 11.43 13.28
CA TYR A 13 9.85 11.58 12.33
C TYR A 13 9.49 13.04 12.08
N LEU A 14 9.31 13.82 13.13
CA LEU A 14 8.97 15.25 13.03
C LEU A 14 10.08 16.05 12.34
N ASN A 15 11.34 15.74 12.63
CA ASN A 15 12.48 16.40 12.00
C ASN A 15 12.65 16.07 10.52
N ASN A 16 12.24 14.89 10.07
CA ASN A 16 12.40 14.48 8.67
C ASN A 16 11.15 14.74 7.83
N VAL A 17 9.97 14.50 8.39
CA VAL A 17 8.69 14.57 7.65
C VAL A 17 7.92 15.85 8.00
N GLY A 18 8.01 16.32 9.23
CA GLY A 18 7.34 17.51 9.74
C GLY A 18 8.10 18.82 9.51
N LEU A 19 9.39 18.76 9.19
CA LEU A 19 10.23 19.95 9.06
C LEU A 19 9.66 20.93 8.02
N GLY A 20 9.49 22.18 8.43
CA GLY A 20 8.96 23.25 7.58
C GLY A 20 7.44 23.19 7.32
N LYS A 21 6.72 22.26 7.95
CA LYS A 21 5.26 22.17 7.88
C LYS A 21 4.63 22.81 9.10
N ASP A 22 3.57 23.57 8.87
CA ASP A 22 2.74 24.13 9.93
C ASP A 22 1.71 23.06 10.36
N ILE A 23 2.03 22.33 11.43
CA ILE A 23 1.18 21.27 11.95
C ILE A 23 0.19 21.88 12.94
N GLN A 24 -1.06 22.02 12.51
CA GLN A 24 -2.12 22.66 13.29
C GLN A 24 -3.17 21.63 13.75
N PRO A 25 -3.79 21.82 14.94
CA PRO A 25 -4.94 21.02 15.34
C PRO A 25 -6.15 21.20 14.38
N PRO A 26 -6.99 20.17 14.22
CA PRO A 26 -6.93 18.85 14.86
C PRO A 26 -5.88 17.93 14.22
N ILE A 27 -5.05 17.29 15.07
CA ILE A 27 -4.03 16.36 14.60
C ILE A 27 -4.58 14.94 14.65
N ILE A 28 -4.62 14.29 13.50
CA ILE A 28 -5.08 12.91 13.35
C ILE A 28 -3.88 12.00 13.05
N PHE A 29 -3.70 10.97 13.87
CA PHE A 29 -2.65 9.97 13.68
C PHE A 29 -3.26 8.63 13.30
N GLN A 30 -2.91 8.13 12.11
CA GLN A 30 -3.48 6.90 11.55
C GLN A 30 -2.38 5.96 11.05
N GLY A 31 -2.77 4.72 10.75
CA GLY A 31 -1.88 3.64 10.38
C GLY A 31 -1.61 2.68 11.54
N GLY A 32 -0.93 1.55 11.24
CA GLY A 32 -0.65 0.51 12.22
C GLY A 32 0.20 0.96 13.41
N VAL A 33 1.04 1.99 13.24
CA VAL A 33 1.89 2.53 14.32
C VAL A 33 1.05 3.19 15.42
N ALA A 34 -0.16 3.64 15.13
CA ALA A 34 -1.06 4.24 16.11
C ALA A 34 -1.58 3.26 17.19
N PHE A 35 -1.40 1.95 17.01
CA PHE A 35 -1.57 0.97 18.10
C PHE A 35 -0.56 1.15 19.23
N ASN A 36 0.59 1.75 18.96
CA ASN A 36 1.60 1.99 19.97
C ASN A 36 1.28 3.25 20.80
N ARG A 37 0.67 3.06 21.96
CA ARG A 37 0.30 4.13 22.87
C ARG A 37 1.48 5.01 23.31
N GLY A 38 2.69 4.44 23.36
CA GLY A 38 3.91 5.19 23.67
C GLY A 38 4.26 6.20 22.56
N ILE A 39 4.07 5.84 21.30
CA ILE A 39 4.26 6.76 20.16
C ILE A 39 3.19 7.86 20.18
N VAL A 40 1.91 7.50 20.40
CA VAL A 40 0.82 8.50 20.48
C VAL A 40 1.10 9.50 21.58
N LYS A 41 1.48 9.03 22.78
CA LYS A 41 1.83 9.90 23.90
C LYS A 41 3.04 10.80 23.61
N ALA A 42 4.08 10.24 22.98
CA ALA A 42 5.26 11.02 22.61
C ALA A 42 4.94 12.09 21.56
N LEU A 43 4.05 11.80 20.59
CA LEU A 43 3.54 12.80 19.65
C LEU A 43 2.78 13.93 20.34
N GLN A 44 1.91 13.63 21.29
CA GLN A 44 1.18 14.64 22.06
C GLN A 44 2.12 15.54 22.85
N GLU A 45 3.16 14.95 23.46
CA GLU A 45 4.16 15.71 24.23
C GLU A 45 5.01 16.62 23.31
N GLU A 46 5.49 16.12 22.17
CA GLU A 46 6.34 16.89 21.25
C GLU A 46 5.55 18.00 20.51
N LEU A 47 4.28 17.75 20.21
CA LEU A 47 3.42 18.73 19.52
C LEU A 47 2.66 19.67 20.48
N GLY A 48 2.66 19.37 21.78
CA GLY A 48 1.99 20.19 22.80
C GLY A 48 0.46 20.22 22.67
N THR A 49 -0.13 19.28 21.97
CA THR A 49 -1.58 19.23 21.71
C THR A 49 -2.09 17.78 21.65
N GLU A 50 -3.41 17.64 21.70
CA GLU A 50 -4.06 16.34 21.56
C GLU A 50 -3.83 15.75 20.18
N VAL A 51 -3.55 14.43 20.13
CA VAL A 51 -3.46 13.65 18.91
C VAL A 51 -4.61 12.63 18.90
N ILE A 52 -5.47 12.74 17.93
CA ILE A 52 -6.65 11.90 17.75
C ILE A 52 -6.27 10.64 16.99
N VAL A 53 -6.55 9.47 17.57
CA VAL A 53 -6.45 8.17 16.86
C VAL A 53 -7.88 7.73 16.52
N PRO A 54 -8.29 7.78 15.25
CA PRO A 54 -9.65 7.45 14.86
C PRO A 54 -9.91 5.93 14.94
N PRO A 55 -11.19 5.51 15.02
CA PRO A 55 -11.56 4.12 14.81
C PRO A 55 -11.07 3.64 13.44
N HIS A 56 -10.65 2.37 13.37
CA HIS A 56 -10.13 1.76 12.12
C HIS A 56 -8.89 2.45 11.54
N HIS A 57 -8.10 3.12 12.41
CA HIS A 57 -6.90 3.85 12.01
C HIS A 57 -5.91 3.00 11.20
N GLU A 58 -5.89 1.69 11.39
CA GLU A 58 -5.00 0.74 10.73
C GLU A 58 -5.35 0.51 9.24
N VAL A 59 -6.60 0.75 8.86
CA VAL A 59 -7.11 0.53 7.49
C VAL A 59 -7.60 1.81 6.81
N MET A 60 -7.32 2.99 7.37
CA MET A 60 -7.78 4.27 6.82
C MET A 60 -7.33 4.52 5.39
N GLY A 61 -6.13 4.06 5.02
CA GLY A 61 -5.65 4.13 3.64
C GLY A 61 -6.53 3.34 2.67
N ALA A 62 -6.95 2.13 3.06
CA ALA A 62 -7.85 1.31 2.26
C ALA A 62 -9.27 1.93 2.16
N ILE A 63 -9.76 2.49 3.28
CA ILE A 63 -11.05 3.22 3.29
C ILE A 63 -10.98 4.43 2.36
N GLY A 64 -9.91 5.23 2.45
CA GLY A 64 -9.71 6.39 1.59
C GLY A 64 -9.64 6.01 0.10
N ALA A 65 -8.89 4.97 -0.25
CA ALA A 65 -8.83 4.45 -1.61
C ALA A 65 -10.20 3.98 -2.11
N ALA A 66 -10.98 3.28 -1.28
CA ALA A 66 -12.33 2.84 -1.64
C ALA A 66 -13.28 4.02 -1.88
N LEU A 67 -13.20 5.08 -1.07
CA LEU A 67 -14.00 6.28 -1.24
C LEU A 67 -13.66 7.03 -2.54
N LEU A 68 -12.37 7.17 -2.86
CA LEU A 68 -11.92 7.81 -4.10
C LEU A 68 -12.40 7.04 -5.33
N VAL A 69 -12.24 5.71 -5.32
CA VAL A 69 -12.74 4.86 -6.42
C VAL A 69 -14.27 4.94 -6.52
N HIS A 70 -14.98 4.93 -5.40
CA HIS A 70 -16.44 5.08 -5.40
C HIS A 70 -16.87 6.40 -6.05
N GLU A 71 -16.22 7.52 -5.68
CA GLU A 71 -16.50 8.84 -6.26
C GLU A 71 -16.24 8.86 -7.77
N GLU A 72 -15.10 8.28 -8.21
CA GLU A 72 -14.77 8.16 -9.62
C GLU A 72 -15.79 7.32 -10.38
N MET A 73 -16.21 6.17 -9.84
CA MET A 73 -17.17 5.27 -10.47
C MET A 73 -18.58 5.89 -10.55
N VAL A 74 -19.00 6.68 -9.56
CA VAL A 74 -20.28 7.41 -9.61
C VAL A 74 -20.27 8.49 -10.69
N ASN A 75 -19.14 9.17 -10.89
CA ASN A 75 -19.00 10.26 -11.86
C ASN A 75 -18.63 9.77 -13.28
N SER A 76 -18.14 8.54 -13.43
CA SER A 76 -17.82 7.93 -14.71
C SER A 76 -18.89 6.91 -15.12
N GLN A 77 -19.07 6.73 -16.43
CA GLN A 77 -19.93 5.66 -16.98
C GLN A 77 -19.16 4.34 -17.15
N ASN A 78 -17.99 4.23 -16.53
CA ASN A 78 -17.15 3.05 -16.64
C ASN A 78 -17.68 1.91 -15.75
N GLU A 79 -17.63 0.69 -16.25
CA GLU A 79 -17.94 -0.49 -15.46
C GLU A 79 -16.75 -0.90 -14.58
N SER A 80 -17.05 -1.40 -13.40
CA SER A 80 -16.02 -1.89 -12.47
C SER A 80 -15.36 -3.17 -13.01
N ARG A 81 -14.03 -3.20 -13.00
CA ARG A 81 -13.26 -4.42 -13.29
C ARG A 81 -13.09 -5.33 -12.07
N PHE A 82 -13.76 -5.04 -10.98
CA PHE A 82 -13.68 -5.84 -9.77
C PHE A 82 -14.25 -7.23 -9.99
N LYS A 83 -13.41 -8.26 -9.82
CA LYS A 83 -13.77 -9.67 -10.06
C LYS A 83 -14.58 -10.31 -8.91
N GLY A 84 -14.89 -9.55 -7.87
CA GLY A 84 -15.61 -10.03 -6.68
C GLY A 84 -14.70 -10.68 -5.65
N PHE A 85 -15.26 -10.92 -4.46
CA PHE A 85 -14.52 -11.53 -3.34
C PHE A 85 -14.20 -13.02 -3.54
N ARG A 86 -14.91 -13.69 -4.45
CA ARG A 86 -14.65 -15.10 -4.80
C ARG A 86 -13.29 -15.33 -5.47
N VAL A 87 -12.60 -14.27 -5.85
CA VAL A 87 -11.23 -14.32 -6.35
C VAL A 87 -10.29 -15.05 -5.37
N SER A 88 -10.55 -14.99 -4.06
CA SER A 88 -9.76 -15.71 -3.04
C SER A 88 -9.93 -17.25 -3.09
N GLU A 89 -10.97 -17.75 -3.72
CA GLU A 89 -11.26 -19.18 -3.88
C GLU A 89 -10.56 -19.79 -5.11
N ILE A 90 -10.03 -18.94 -6.00
CA ILE A 90 -9.36 -19.35 -7.23
C ILE A 90 -8.00 -19.98 -6.88
N LYS A 91 -7.73 -21.15 -7.42
CA LYS A 91 -6.43 -21.79 -7.29
C LYS A 91 -5.44 -21.20 -8.27
N TYR A 92 -4.49 -20.45 -7.72
CA TYR A 92 -3.38 -19.90 -8.50
C TYR A 92 -2.22 -20.90 -8.57
N HIS A 93 -1.57 -20.93 -9.71
CA HIS A 93 -0.29 -21.59 -9.89
C HIS A 93 0.77 -20.54 -10.19
N THR A 94 1.84 -20.55 -9.40
CA THR A 94 2.99 -19.67 -9.61
C THR A 94 4.16 -20.48 -10.11
N SER A 95 4.87 -19.95 -11.11
CA SER A 95 6.10 -20.51 -11.64
C SER A 95 7.08 -19.40 -11.97
N SER A 96 8.35 -19.73 -12.13
CA SER A 96 9.33 -18.79 -12.65
C SER A 96 10.19 -19.46 -13.74
N PHE A 97 10.76 -18.65 -14.62
CA PHE A 97 11.71 -19.06 -15.62
C PHE A 97 12.71 -17.96 -15.90
N GLU A 98 13.87 -18.32 -16.39
CA GLU A 98 14.91 -17.39 -16.80
C GLU A 98 14.66 -16.91 -18.24
N CYS A 99 14.65 -15.58 -18.43
CA CYS A 99 14.51 -14.97 -19.75
C CYS A 99 15.81 -15.14 -20.54
N GLN A 100 15.72 -15.72 -21.74
CA GLN A 100 16.85 -15.96 -22.65
C GLN A 100 16.98 -14.88 -23.74
N ALA A 101 16.21 -13.79 -23.67
CA ALA A 101 16.17 -12.79 -24.74
C ALA A 101 17.42 -11.89 -24.79
N CYS A 102 18.17 -11.77 -23.70
CA CYS A 102 19.38 -10.94 -23.62
C CYS A 102 20.33 -11.43 -22.50
N PRO A 103 21.56 -10.94 -22.44
CA PRO A 103 22.56 -11.37 -21.42
C PRO A 103 22.20 -11.04 -19.96
N ILE A 104 21.13 -10.28 -19.70
CA ILE A 104 20.70 -9.94 -18.33
C ILE A 104 20.06 -11.15 -17.63
N LEU A 105 19.49 -12.10 -18.38
CA LEU A 105 18.92 -13.35 -17.87
C LEU A 105 17.95 -13.14 -16.69
N CYS A 106 17.01 -12.19 -16.83
CA CYS A 106 16.05 -11.88 -15.79
C CYS A 106 15.23 -13.11 -15.38
N GLU A 107 15.00 -13.30 -14.09
CA GLU A 107 14.02 -14.24 -13.59
C GLU A 107 12.61 -13.65 -13.76
N ILE A 108 11.77 -14.34 -14.53
CA ILE A 108 10.39 -13.91 -14.80
C ILE A 108 9.45 -14.78 -13.97
N ALA A 109 8.73 -14.13 -13.05
CA ALA A 109 7.66 -14.77 -12.32
C ALA A 109 6.38 -14.79 -13.17
N GLN A 110 5.63 -15.88 -13.11
CA GLN A 110 4.40 -16.09 -13.85
C GLN A 110 3.29 -16.55 -12.92
N LEU A 111 2.12 -15.96 -13.06
CA LEU A 111 0.89 -16.36 -12.40
C LEU A 111 -0.08 -16.95 -13.41
N SER A 112 -0.61 -18.11 -13.14
CA SER A 112 -1.62 -18.76 -13.98
C SER A 112 -2.79 -19.32 -13.18
N VAL A 113 -3.94 -19.43 -13.84
CA VAL A 113 -5.16 -20.07 -13.36
C VAL A 113 -5.64 -21.00 -14.47
N ASP A 114 -5.95 -22.24 -14.13
CA ASP A 114 -6.44 -23.25 -15.08
C ASP A 114 -5.60 -23.33 -16.38
N SER A 115 -4.26 -23.32 -16.23
CA SER A 115 -3.28 -23.32 -17.33
C SER A 115 -3.23 -22.03 -18.16
N GLN A 116 -4.01 -21.01 -17.82
CA GLN A 116 -3.99 -19.72 -18.48
C GLN A 116 -3.10 -18.72 -17.71
N VAL A 117 -2.16 -18.10 -18.41
CA VAL A 117 -1.26 -17.13 -17.82
C VAL A 117 -2.00 -15.81 -17.64
N LEU A 118 -2.07 -15.33 -16.39
CA LEU A 118 -2.74 -14.07 -16.03
C LEU A 118 -1.78 -12.90 -15.93
N ALA A 119 -0.57 -13.14 -15.44
CA ALA A 119 0.41 -12.09 -15.22
C ALA A 119 1.83 -12.63 -15.32
N ARG A 120 2.75 -11.79 -15.77
CA ARG A 120 4.20 -11.98 -15.72
C ARG A 120 4.88 -10.72 -15.25
N TRP A 121 5.93 -10.84 -14.43
CA TRP A 121 6.71 -9.71 -13.94
C TRP A 121 8.13 -10.14 -13.58
N GLY A 122 9.00 -9.18 -13.27
CA GLY A 122 10.41 -9.41 -12.89
C GLY A 122 11.40 -9.08 -14.00
N GLY A 123 10.94 -8.77 -15.21
CA GLY A 123 11.79 -8.30 -16.30
C GLY A 123 12.28 -6.86 -16.07
N ARG A 124 13.48 -6.56 -16.57
CA ARG A 124 13.98 -5.18 -16.63
C ARG A 124 13.51 -4.41 -17.86
N CYS A 125 12.77 -5.06 -18.74
CA CYS A 125 12.10 -4.52 -19.90
C CYS A 125 10.67 -5.08 -19.96
N ASP A 126 9.77 -4.43 -20.69
CA ASP A 126 8.35 -4.81 -20.73
C ASP A 126 8.05 -6.01 -21.64
N LEU A 127 9.07 -6.77 -22.07
CA LEU A 127 8.91 -7.85 -23.05
C LEU A 127 7.86 -8.87 -22.64
N TRP A 128 7.89 -9.30 -21.38
CA TRP A 128 7.02 -10.36 -20.87
C TRP A 128 5.70 -9.80 -20.31
N GLU A 129 5.69 -8.57 -19.84
CA GLU A 129 4.49 -7.89 -19.34
C GLU A 129 3.53 -7.55 -20.49
N ARG A 130 4.07 -7.09 -21.62
CA ARG A 130 3.28 -6.83 -22.85
C ARG A 130 2.75 -8.10 -23.52
N SER A 131 3.36 -9.26 -23.26
CA SER A 131 2.92 -10.53 -23.88
C SER A 131 1.57 -11.03 -23.36
N ILE A 132 0.98 -10.37 -22.34
CA ILE A 132 -0.28 -10.76 -21.69
C ILE A 132 -1.41 -9.76 -21.96
N SER A 133 -1.16 -8.71 -22.74
CA SER A 133 -2.08 -7.60 -22.97
C SER A 133 -3.36 -7.91 -23.77
N ASN A 134 -3.77 -9.16 -23.89
CA ASN A 134 -5.00 -9.59 -24.55
C ASN A 134 -6.02 -10.14 -23.55
N TYR A 135 -6.35 -9.34 -22.53
CA TYR A 135 -7.59 -9.51 -21.75
C TYR A 135 -8.50 -8.32 -22.01
N GLU A 136 -9.23 -8.40 -23.10
CA GLU A 136 -10.51 -7.71 -23.23
C GLU A 136 -11.63 -8.54 -22.61
#